data_97d6ca83f7f5f5da36c65391f2d90352
#
_entry.id   97d6ca83f7f5f5da36c65391f2d90352
#
_cell.length_a   1.000
_cell.length_b   1.000
_cell.length_c   1.000
_cell.angle_alpha   90.00
_cell.angle_beta   90.00
_cell.angle_gamma   90.00
#
_symmetry.space_group_name_H-M   'P 1'
#
loop_
_entity.id
_entity.type
_entity.pdbx_description
1 polymer ?
#
loop_
_entity_poly.entity_id
_entity_poly.type
_entity_poly.pdbx_seq_one_letter_code
_entity_poly.pdbx_strand_id
1 'polypeptide(L)'
;MKLKQAIAIVAGAGTGVLLGKKLKEKEICPLCVAKKAIAATQVHVCDNEKYNNGVALTPPMGWSSWNTFRNTIDEKLITDIAVAMKKTGLLDAGYKYVNLDDCWQSSLRTADGKLQGDLTRFPRGMKPLIDEINDMGFKVGLYTSNGTLTCEDLPASLYNEAIDADTLAEWGVEYFKYDFCHNETIPTVAPSLIKILIGKPGENDFIDMYASHGIVKKGAKVVADEKVEGGFIVSSLCGGLGELHFDTIEVPEDGEYNLTIVFRKGGNIKKFLVCQVNNDKEYDCYFPQSKGFTPDGRLQIVVTLKKGVNTLRFYNPVASRMDSAQRQYVKMGNELKRASKEFAEKNGTPEKPICFSICEWGINQPWKWGMKAGNLWRTTPDIKPTWASMILIYEFNVRLYKHSGIGSWNDPDMLEVGVGELTMEENKTHFSLWCMMAAPLILGNDIRKFIKDDGTVDTDNKVLEILKNKNLIAIDQDSLGLQAKRIFTDGLTDILVKPLENNELAVCFLNKSNTEKIFNLPIYKLHNDPYVTLPFAKEFEVTELWDNVSFTLTDAITETVAPHGVKVYRIKAK
;
A
#
# COMPACT_ATOMS: atom_id res chain seq x y z
N MET A 1 17.84 -0.78 22.35
CA MET A 1 17.76 -1.73 23.50
C MET A 1 17.31 -3.08 22.95
N LYS A 2 18.16 -4.11 23.08
CA LYS A 2 17.89 -5.44 22.45
C LYS A 2 16.64 -6.10 23.07
N LEU A 3 15.84 -6.78 22.29
CA LEU A 3 14.60 -7.47 22.66
C LEU A 3 14.71 -8.27 23.98
N LYS A 4 15.89 -8.85 24.26
CA LYS A 4 16.19 -9.55 25.52
C LYS A 4 16.20 -8.62 26.76
N GLN A 5 16.48 -7.35 26.61
CA GLN A 5 16.44 -6.37 27.71
C GLN A 5 15.05 -5.85 27.98
N ALA A 6 14.19 -5.75 26.95
CA ALA A 6 12.79 -5.38 27.11
C ALA A 6 11.99 -6.53 27.79
N ILE A 7 12.29 -7.78 27.47
CA ILE A 7 11.69 -8.96 28.10
C ILE A 7 12.19 -9.13 29.55
N ALA A 8 13.46 -8.82 29.84
CA ALA A 8 14.02 -8.87 31.18
C ALA A 8 13.40 -7.81 32.14
N ILE A 9 12.95 -6.67 31.62
CA ILE A 9 12.24 -5.64 32.40
C ILE A 9 10.82 -6.09 32.78
N VAL A 10 10.21 -7.00 32.02
CA VAL A 10 8.87 -7.56 32.29
C VAL A 10 8.92 -8.84 33.10
N ALA A 11 10.05 -9.55 33.12
CA ALA A 11 10.20 -10.89 33.72
C ALA A 11 10.92 -10.90 35.09
N GLY A 12 11.39 -9.77 35.60
CA GLY A 12 11.93 -9.67 36.95
C GLY A 12 10.80 -9.68 38.00
N ALA A 13 10.60 -10.80 38.70
CA ALA A 13 9.45 -11.04 39.56
C ALA A 13 9.21 -10.03 40.72
N GLY A 14 10.19 -9.18 41.04
CA GLY A 14 10.01 -8.11 42.04
C GLY A 14 9.66 -6.74 41.46
N THR A 15 10.18 -6.40 40.29
CA THR A 15 9.93 -5.12 39.60
C THR A 15 8.65 -5.14 38.76
N GLY A 16 8.24 -6.31 38.27
CA GLY A 16 7.01 -6.47 37.50
C GLY A 16 5.73 -6.23 38.33
N VAL A 17 5.74 -6.61 39.60
CA VAL A 17 4.60 -6.38 40.51
C VAL A 17 4.47 -4.88 40.87
N LEU A 18 5.57 -4.16 41.08
CA LEU A 18 5.56 -2.72 41.35
C LEU A 18 5.15 -1.89 40.11
N LEU A 19 5.61 -2.28 38.94
CA LEU A 19 5.21 -1.64 37.68
C LEU A 19 3.74 -1.92 37.36
N GLY A 20 3.27 -3.15 37.56
CA GLY A 20 1.88 -3.54 37.38
C GLY A 20 0.93 -2.81 38.34
N LYS A 21 1.34 -2.60 39.61
CA LYS A 21 0.57 -1.82 40.60
C LYS A 21 0.48 -0.33 40.22
N LYS A 22 1.61 0.30 39.85
CA LYS A 22 1.66 1.69 39.37
C LYS A 22 0.86 1.93 38.09
N LEU A 23 0.83 0.97 37.18
CA LEU A 23 0.07 1.05 35.95
C LEU A 23 -1.43 0.88 36.20
N LYS A 24 -1.83 0.04 37.17
CA LYS A 24 -3.21 -0.15 37.61
C LYS A 24 -3.77 1.09 38.33
N GLU A 25 -2.95 1.75 39.15
CA GLU A 25 -3.30 3.01 39.83
C GLU A 25 -3.50 4.19 38.86
N LYS A 26 -2.96 4.10 37.62
CA LYS A 26 -3.12 5.10 36.55
C LYS A 26 -4.07 4.67 35.44
N GLU A 27 -4.85 3.62 35.63
CA GLU A 27 -5.74 3.02 34.61
C GLU A 27 -5.02 2.68 33.29
N ILE A 28 -3.71 2.43 33.33
CA ILE A 28 -2.91 2.10 32.15
C ILE A 28 -2.86 0.59 31.99
N CYS A 29 -3.39 0.09 30.88
CA CYS A 29 -3.36 -1.35 30.56
C CYS A 29 -1.91 -1.84 30.37
N PRO A 30 -1.39 -2.76 31.21
CA PRO A 30 -0.02 -3.29 31.07
C PRO A 30 0.23 -3.97 29.72
N LEU A 31 -0.79 -4.64 29.15
CA LEU A 31 -0.73 -5.28 27.85
C LEU A 31 -0.57 -4.25 26.71
N CYS A 32 -1.22 -3.08 26.87
CA CYS A 32 -1.09 -1.97 25.91
C CYS A 32 0.29 -1.33 25.98
N VAL A 33 0.89 -1.23 27.16
CA VAL A 33 2.26 -0.75 27.35
C VAL A 33 3.26 -1.73 26.75
N ALA A 34 3.09 -3.03 26.98
CA ALA A 34 3.92 -4.06 26.37
C ALA A 34 3.79 -4.09 24.83
N LYS A 35 2.56 -3.97 24.29
CA LYS A 35 2.33 -3.85 22.84
C LYS A 35 2.95 -2.59 22.26
N LYS A 36 2.87 -1.45 22.95
CA LYS A 36 3.54 -0.21 22.54
C LYS A 36 5.06 -0.32 22.58
N ALA A 37 5.62 -0.97 23.60
CA ALA A 37 7.06 -1.20 23.71
C ALA A 37 7.56 -2.15 22.62
N ILE A 38 6.80 -3.20 22.30
CA ILE A 38 7.11 -4.12 21.20
C ILE A 38 6.99 -3.41 19.84
N ALA A 39 5.96 -2.58 19.64
CA ALA A 39 5.82 -1.77 18.43
C ALA A 39 6.94 -0.72 18.29
N ALA A 40 7.41 -0.14 19.40
CA ALA A 40 8.52 0.81 19.40
C ALA A 40 9.89 0.17 19.20
N THR A 41 10.05 -1.13 19.52
CA THR A 41 11.29 -1.89 19.31
C THR A 41 11.32 -2.64 17.97
N GLN A 42 10.21 -2.71 17.25
CA GLN A 42 10.23 -3.10 15.86
C GLN A 42 10.90 -1.96 15.09
N VAL A 43 12.19 -2.14 14.90
CA VAL A 43 13.05 -1.21 14.16
C VAL A 43 12.39 -0.95 12.81
N HIS A 44 12.06 0.31 12.55
CA HIS A 44 11.83 0.75 11.19
C HIS A 44 13.10 0.43 10.40
N VAL A 45 13.08 -0.58 9.58
CA VAL A 45 14.04 -0.71 8.49
C VAL A 45 13.57 0.31 7.44
N CYS A 46 13.75 1.57 7.79
CA CYS A 46 13.76 2.65 6.83
C CYS A 46 15.14 2.65 6.20
N ASP A 47 15.41 1.72 5.29
CA ASP A 47 16.33 2.02 4.21
C ASP A 47 15.69 3.15 3.41
N ASN A 48 16.46 4.20 3.13
CA ASN A 48 16.00 5.50 2.63
C ASN A 48 15.44 5.52 1.19
N GLU A 49 15.03 4.40 0.63
CA GLU A 49 14.48 4.37 -0.72
C GLU A 49 12.95 4.34 -0.67
N LYS A 50 12.37 5.53 -0.67
CA LYS A 50 10.95 5.69 -0.96
C LYS A 50 10.68 5.31 -2.41
N TYR A 51 9.55 4.64 -2.63
CA TYR A 51 8.96 4.54 -3.95
C TYR A 51 8.61 5.94 -4.44
N ASN A 52 9.33 6.41 -5.44
CA ASN A 52 9.08 7.72 -6.05
C ASN A 52 8.94 7.55 -7.56
N ASN A 53 7.79 7.89 -8.07
CA ASN A 53 7.46 7.87 -9.48
C ASN A 53 6.85 9.21 -9.96
N GLY A 54 6.96 10.25 -9.14
CA GLY A 54 6.53 11.62 -9.48
C GLY A 54 5.01 11.86 -9.43
N VAL A 55 4.20 10.87 -9.03
CA VAL A 55 2.73 11.03 -8.89
C VAL A 55 2.27 10.89 -7.44
N ALA A 56 0.99 11.16 -7.19
CA ALA A 56 0.38 11.15 -5.87
C ALA A 56 1.12 12.03 -4.84
N LEU A 57 1.59 13.20 -5.28
CA LEU A 57 2.25 14.18 -4.38
C LEU A 57 1.29 14.73 -3.33
N THR A 58 -0.01 14.73 -3.62
CA THR A 58 -1.12 14.87 -2.68
C THR A 58 -1.97 13.59 -2.73
N PRO A 59 -2.88 13.35 -1.74
CA PRO A 59 -3.72 12.16 -1.76
C PRO A 59 -4.51 12.04 -3.06
N PRO A 60 -4.55 10.88 -3.73
CA PRO A 60 -5.32 10.70 -4.97
C PRO A 60 -6.81 10.95 -4.76
N MET A 61 -7.44 11.63 -5.70
CA MET A 61 -8.88 11.87 -5.74
C MET A 61 -9.49 11.27 -7.00
N GLY A 62 -10.60 10.55 -6.86
CA GLY A 62 -11.25 9.89 -7.99
C GLY A 62 -12.52 9.13 -7.60
N TRP A 63 -12.85 8.15 -8.41
CA TRP A 63 -13.98 7.26 -8.26
C TRP A 63 -13.54 5.82 -8.53
N SER A 64 -14.17 4.85 -7.88
CA SER A 64 -13.98 3.42 -8.13
C SER A 64 -15.32 2.69 -8.18
N SER A 65 -15.38 1.68 -9.02
CA SER A 65 -16.63 0.98 -9.35
C SER A 65 -17.16 0.04 -8.26
N TRP A 66 -16.32 -0.36 -7.28
CA TRP A 66 -16.61 -1.51 -6.44
C TRP A 66 -17.84 -1.36 -5.54
N ASN A 67 -17.88 -0.30 -4.72
CA ASN A 67 -18.82 -0.25 -3.59
C ASN A 67 -20.31 -0.21 -4.02
N THR A 68 -20.60 0.40 -5.16
CA THR A 68 -21.97 0.44 -5.70
C THR A 68 -22.23 -0.64 -6.73
N PHE A 69 -21.29 -0.90 -7.64
CA PHE A 69 -21.55 -1.69 -8.83
C PHE A 69 -21.00 -3.12 -8.78
N ARG A 70 -19.97 -3.37 -7.96
CA ARG A 70 -19.36 -4.69 -7.80
C ARG A 70 -19.08 -5.33 -9.17
N ASN A 71 -19.60 -6.52 -9.40
CA ASN A 71 -19.42 -7.30 -10.63
C ASN A 71 -20.39 -6.93 -11.78
N THR A 72 -21.12 -5.82 -11.69
CA THR A 72 -22.11 -5.42 -12.72
C THR A 72 -21.59 -4.32 -13.65
N ILE A 73 -20.28 -4.11 -13.69
CA ILE A 73 -19.66 -3.08 -14.53
C ILE A 73 -19.61 -3.49 -16.00
N ASP A 74 -19.78 -2.50 -16.88
CA ASP A 74 -19.58 -2.61 -18.32
C ASP A 74 -19.03 -1.28 -18.89
N GLU A 75 -18.68 -1.29 -20.15
CA GLU A 75 -18.09 -0.15 -20.87
C GLU A 75 -19.02 1.08 -20.82
N LYS A 76 -20.32 0.88 -21.04
CA LYS A 76 -21.30 1.96 -21.02
C LYS A 76 -21.41 2.61 -19.64
N LEU A 77 -21.49 1.82 -18.58
CA LEU A 77 -21.53 2.32 -17.21
C LEU A 77 -20.32 3.20 -16.91
N ILE A 78 -19.12 2.74 -17.26
CA ILE A 78 -17.88 3.49 -16.97
C ILE A 78 -17.84 4.81 -17.73
N THR A 79 -18.23 4.80 -19.00
CA THR A 79 -18.33 6.03 -19.80
C THR A 79 -19.38 6.99 -19.23
N ASP A 80 -20.57 6.49 -18.87
CA ASP A 80 -21.66 7.31 -18.28
C ASP A 80 -21.20 7.95 -16.96
N ILE A 81 -20.47 7.22 -16.10
CA ILE A 81 -19.90 7.76 -14.86
C ILE A 81 -18.88 8.87 -15.13
N ALA A 82 -17.96 8.67 -16.07
CA ALA A 82 -16.97 9.68 -16.44
C ALA A 82 -17.66 10.96 -16.96
N VAL A 83 -18.66 10.82 -17.82
CA VAL A 83 -19.48 11.95 -18.31
C VAL A 83 -20.18 12.64 -17.15
N ALA A 84 -20.77 11.89 -16.22
CA ALA A 84 -21.44 12.45 -15.04
C ALA A 84 -20.47 13.19 -14.12
N MET A 85 -19.28 12.64 -13.85
CA MET A 85 -18.23 13.29 -13.05
C MET A 85 -17.81 14.64 -13.67
N LYS A 86 -17.62 14.68 -14.99
CA LYS A 86 -17.28 15.92 -15.69
C LYS A 86 -18.43 16.94 -15.60
N LYS A 87 -19.65 16.52 -15.87
CA LYS A 87 -20.83 17.37 -15.88
C LYS A 87 -21.16 17.96 -14.51
N THR A 88 -21.00 17.20 -13.45
CA THR A 88 -21.25 17.62 -12.06
C THR A 88 -20.14 18.53 -11.51
N GLY A 89 -19.03 18.69 -12.26
CA GLY A 89 -17.86 19.49 -11.85
C GLY A 89 -16.98 18.79 -10.81
N LEU A 90 -17.09 17.46 -10.65
CA LEU A 90 -16.21 16.68 -9.78
C LEU A 90 -14.77 16.66 -10.35
N LEU A 91 -14.59 16.59 -11.68
CA LEU A 91 -13.28 16.71 -12.31
C LEU A 91 -12.59 18.03 -11.92
N ASP A 92 -13.32 19.14 -11.98
CA ASP A 92 -12.81 20.49 -11.62
C ASP A 92 -12.53 20.60 -10.11
N ALA A 93 -13.26 19.85 -9.28
CA ALA A 93 -13.00 19.76 -7.83
C ALA A 93 -11.77 18.92 -7.48
N GLY A 94 -11.15 18.22 -8.46
CA GLY A 94 -9.92 17.45 -8.28
C GLY A 94 -10.06 15.92 -8.39
N TYR A 95 -11.26 15.39 -8.57
CA TYR A 95 -11.49 13.95 -8.73
C TYR A 95 -11.08 13.49 -10.13
N LYS A 96 -9.81 13.16 -10.30
CA LYS A 96 -9.19 12.90 -11.60
C LYS A 96 -9.16 11.44 -12.03
N TYR A 97 -9.26 10.51 -11.07
CA TYR A 97 -9.17 9.09 -11.38
C TYR A 97 -10.55 8.46 -11.60
N VAL A 98 -10.68 7.62 -12.63
CA VAL A 98 -11.80 6.71 -12.88
C VAL A 98 -11.25 5.30 -12.82
N ASN A 99 -11.52 4.59 -11.73
CA ASN A 99 -10.92 3.29 -11.45
C ASN A 99 -11.96 2.17 -11.66
N LEU A 100 -11.63 1.21 -12.52
CA LEU A 100 -12.36 -0.04 -12.66
C LEU A 100 -11.77 -1.03 -11.65
N ASP A 101 -12.57 -1.43 -10.68
CA ASP A 101 -12.22 -2.45 -9.68
C ASP A 101 -12.37 -3.85 -10.27
N ASP A 102 -12.51 -4.92 -9.50
CA ASP A 102 -12.61 -6.30 -9.98
C ASP A 102 -13.72 -6.50 -11.04
N CYS A 103 -13.63 -7.56 -11.79
CA CYS A 103 -14.59 -7.97 -12.83
C CYS A 103 -14.53 -7.21 -14.16
N TRP A 104 -13.48 -6.46 -14.45
CA TRP A 104 -13.23 -5.98 -15.81
C TRP A 104 -12.54 -7.04 -16.67
N GLN A 105 -11.82 -7.98 -16.05
CA GLN A 105 -11.01 -9.00 -16.72
C GLN A 105 -11.88 -10.11 -17.34
N SER A 106 -11.40 -10.67 -18.45
CA SER A 106 -11.83 -11.97 -18.95
C SER A 106 -11.37 -13.10 -18.00
N SER A 107 -12.11 -14.21 -18.01
CA SER A 107 -11.74 -15.43 -17.26
C SER A 107 -10.46 -16.11 -17.76
N LEU A 108 -9.94 -15.72 -18.92
CA LEU A 108 -8.73 -16.25 -19.51
C LEU A 108 -7.78 -15.12 -19.91
N ARG A 109 -6.49 -15.36 -19.79
CA ARG A 109 -5.45 -14.55 -20.41
C ARG A 109 -5.39 -14.80 -21.92
N THR A 110 -4.79 -13.90 -22.67
CA THR A 110 -4.48 -14.09 -24.09
C THR A 110 -3.49 -15.25 -24.29
N ALA A 111 -3.32 -15.71 -25.54
CA ALA A 111 -2.37 -16.78 -25.86
C ALA A 111 -0.90 -16.42 -25.56
N ASP A 112 -0.57 -15.14 -25.58
CA ASP A 112 0.74 -14.59 -25.18
C ASP A 112 0.83 -14.21 -23.70
N GLY A 113 -0.19 -14.58 -22.88
CA GLY A 113 -0.18 -14.47 -21.44
C GLY A 113 -0.65 -13.13 -20.87
N LYS A 114 -1.04 -12.16 -21.69
CA LYS A 114 -1.52 -10.83 -21.24
C LYS A 114 -2.90 -10.91 -20.59
N LEU A 115 -3.18 -9.99 -19.67
CA LEU A 115 -4.55 -9.69 -19.24
C LEU A 115 -5.37 -9.12 -20.40
N GLN A 116 -6.65 -9.36 -20.40
CA GLN A 116 -7.59 -8.79 -21.37
C GLN A 116 -8.94 -8.48 -20.71
N GLY A 117 -9.68 -7.51 -21.26
CA GLY A 117 -11.03 -7.21 -20.83
C GLY A 117 -12.01 -8.31 -21.20
N ASP A 118 -13.09 -8.46 -20.43
CA ASP A 118 -14.23 -9.29 -20.82
C ASP A 118 -14.94 -8.64 -22.02
N LEU A 119 -14.81 -9.23 -23.20
CA LEU A 119 -15.38 -8.69 -24.45
C LEU A 119 -16.91 -8.65 -24.48
N THR A 120 -17.59 -9.34 -23.57
CA THR A 120 -19.05 -9.21 -23.42
C THR A 120 -19.42 -7.88 -22.75
N ARG A 121 -18.60 -7.43 -21.80
CA ARG A 121 -18.80 -6.19 -21.03
C ARG A 121 -18.07 -5.01 -21.64
N PHE A 122 -16.89 -5.25 -22.22
CA PHE A 122 -16.00 -4.26 -22.83
C PHE A 122 -15.71 -4.65 -24.29
N PRO A 123 -16.70 -4.54 -25.20
CA PRO A 123 -16.63 -5.10 -26.55
C PRO A 123 -15.55 -4.46 -27.43
N ARG A 124 -15.15 -3.21 -27.17
CA ARG A 124 -14.04 -2.56 -27.88
C ARG A 124 -12.66 -2.89 -27.29
N GLY A 125 -12.62 -3.65 -26.17
CA GLY A 125 -11.42 -3.87 -25.38
C GLY A 125 -11.08 -2.69 -24.46
N MET A 126 -10.04 -2.85 -23.61
CA MET A 126 -9.72 -1.86 -22.57
C MET A 126 -9.11 -0.59 -23.10
N LYS A 127 -8.17 -0.69 -24.05
CA LYS A 127 -7.44 0.50 -24.54
C LYS A 127 -8.34 1.58 -25.15
N PRO A 128 -9.30 1.29 -26.06
CA PRO A 128 -10.19 2.31 -26.60
C PRO A 128 -11.05 3.00 -25.52
N LEU A 129 -11.51 2.27 -24.50
CA LEU A 129 -12.23 2.84 -23.36
C LEU A 129 -11.34 3.77 -22.55
N ILE A 130 -10.10 3.35 -22.27
CA ILE A 130 -9.12 4.14 -21.52
C ILE A 130 -8.79 5.43 -22.27
N ASP A 131 -8.55 5.35 -23.57
CA ASP A 131 -8.26 6.53 -24.41
C ASP A 131 -9.45 7.50 -24.39
N GLU A 132 -10.69 7.04 -24.56
CA GLU A 132 -11.90 7.87 -24.50
C GLU A 132 -12.04 8.62 -23.16
N ILE A 133 -11.78 7.95 -22.04
CA ILE A 133 -11.87 8.57 -20.71
C ILE A 133 -10.70 9.55 -20.48
N ASN A 134 -9.50 9.23 -20.96
CA ASN A 134 -8.36 10.15 -20.93
C ASN A 134 -8.64 11.42 -21.74
N ASP A 135 -9.29 11.32 -22.90
CA ASP A 135 -9.70 12.46 -23.74
C ASP A 135 -10.73 13.37 -23.06
N MET A 136 -11.51 12.83 -22.11
CA MET A 136 -12.39 13.63 -21.24
C MET A 136 -11.64 14.43 -20.17
N GLY A 137 -10.33 14.15 -19.95
CA GLY A 137 -9.46 14.79 -18.96
C GLY A 137 -9.24 13.99 -17.67
N PHE A 138 -9.72 12.76 -17.63
CA PHE A 138 -9.50 11.83 -16.51
C PHE A 138 -8.26 10.97 -16.71
N LYS A 139 -7.86 10.29 -15.63
CA LYS A 139 -6.88 9.22 -15.59
C LYS A 139 -7.58 7.91 -15.26
N VAL A 140 -7.28 6.85 -15.98
CA VAL A 140 -7.94 5.56 -15.76
C VAL A 140 -7.09 4.67 -14.87
N GLY A 141 -7.75 4.01 -13.93
CA GLY A 141 -7.17 2.98 -13.08
C GLY A 141 -7.77 1.61 -13.32
N LEU A 142 -6.95 0.59 -13.13
CA LEU A 142 -7.37 -0.80 -13.16
C LEU A 142 -7.00 -1.53 -11.88
N TYR A 143 -7.61 -2.67 -11.66
CA TYR A 143 -7.47 -3.54 -10.51
C TYR A 143 -6.93 -4.91 -10.92
N THR A 144 -6.09 -5.49 -10.10
CA THR A 144 -5.87 -6.93 -10.01
C THR A 144 -5.47 -7.35 -8.58
N SER A 145 -4.97 -8.58 -8.39
CA SER A 145 -4.54 -9.06 -7.09
C SER A 145 -3.09 -9.55 -7.09
N ASN A 146 -2.40 -9.35 -5.97
CA ASN A 146 -1.15 -10.00 -5.59
C ASN A 146 -1.42 -11.47 -5.21
N GLY A 147 -2.10 -12.16 -6.09
CA GLY A 147 -2.51 -13.54 -6.00
C GLY A 147 -2.56 -14.17 -7.37
N THR A 148 -2.85 -15.47 -7.40
CA THR A 148 -3.06 -16.20 -8.65
C THR A 148 -4.40 -15.88 -9.29
N LEU A 149 -5.37 -15.46 -8.47
CA LEU A 149 -6.71 -15.01 -8.86
C LEU A 149 -7.07 -13.72 -8.12
N THR A 150 -8.05 -12.97 -8.67
CA THR A 150 -8.69 -11.83 -8.00
C THR A 150 -9.68 -12.30 -6.92
N CYS A 151 -10.33 -11.38 -6.20
CA CYS A 151 -11.34 -11.73 -5.21
C CYS A 151 -12.60 -12.39 -5.83
N GLU A 152 -12.85 -12.13 -7.12
CA GLU A 152 -13.93 -12.74 -7.92
C GLU A 152 -13.42 -13.88 -8.82
N ASP A 153 -12.34 -14.54 -8.43
CA ASP A 153 -11.75 -15.73 -9.09
C ASP A 153 -11.32 -15.51 -10.55
N LEU A 154 -10.99 -14.28 -10.95
CA LEU A 154 -10.48 -13.94 -12.28
C LEU A 154 -8.94 -13.95 -12.30
N PRO A 155 -8.29 -14.05 -13.49
CA PRO A 155 -6.84 -14.04 -13.59
C PRO A 155 -6.20 -12.83 -12.93
N ALA A 156 -5.22 -13.04 -12.04
CA ALA A 156 -4.50 -11.99 -11.34
C ALA A 156 -2.99 -12.03 -11.63
N SER A 157 -2.22 -11.12 -11.04
CA SER A 157 -0.88 -10.75 -11.55
C SER A 157 0.29 -11.42 -10.82
N LEU A 158 0.07 -12.21 -9.77
CA LEU A 158 1.16 -12.91 -9.09
C LEU A 158 1.86 -13.86 -10.08
N TYR A 159 3.19 -13.75 -10.19
CA TYR A 159 4.06 -14.41 -11.17
C TYR A 159 3.96 -13.88 -12.62
N ASN A 160 3.09 -12.88 -12.88
CA ASN A 160 2.92 -12.23 -14.18
C ASN A 160 3.19 -10.72 -14.11
N GLU A 161 3.87 -10.25 -13.06
CA GLU A 161 3.99 -8.82 -12.74
C GLU A 161 4.58 -8.02 -13.92
N ALA A 162 5.60 -8.57 -14.60
CA ALA A 162 6.26 -7.89 -15.73
C ALA A 162 5.34 -7.72 -16.94
N ILE A 163 4.70 -8.81 -17.38
CA ILE A 163 3.81 -8.77 -18.56
C ILE A 163 2.55 -7.93 -18.31
N ASP A 164 2.05 -7.94 -17.08
CA ASP A 164 0.89 -7.14 -16.71
C ASP A 164 1.24 -5.65 -16.60
N ALA A 165 2.41 -5.31 -16.04
CA ALA A 165 2.90 -3.94 -16.01
C ALA A 165 3.10 -3.38 -17.43
N ASP A 166 3.67 -4.17 -18.36
CA ASP A 166 3.80 -3.80 -19.77
C ASP A 166 2.44 -3.56 -20.41
N THR A 167 1.46 -4.42 -20.14
CA THR A 167 0.09 -4.31 -20.64
C THR A 167 -0.59 -3.04 -20.14
N LEU A 168 -0.45 -2.73 -18.83
CA LEU A 168 -1.01 -1.51 -18.23
C LEU A 168 -0.39 -0.24 -18.84
N ALA A 169 0.92 -0.22 -19.05
CA ALA A 169 1.62 0.90 -19.68
C ALA A 169 1.20 1.07 -21.15
N GLU A 170 1.07 -0.04 -21.89
CA GLU A 170 0.59 -0.04 -23.28
C GLU A 170 -0.83 0.53 -23.41
N TRP A 171 -1.70 0.24 -22.45
CA TRP A 171 -3.06 0.76 -22.43
C TRP A 171 -3.17 2.20 -21.93
N GLY A 172 -2.11 2.76 -21.32
CA GLY A 172 -2.08 4.11 -20.80
C GLY A 172 -2.78 4.26 -19.45
N VAL A 173 -2.76 3.22 -18.64
CA VAL A 173 -3.27 3.20 -17.25
C VAL A 173 -2.39 4.09 -16.37
N GLU A 174 -3.00 4.89 -15.49
CA GLU A 174 -2.31 5.81 -14.58
C GLU A 174 -2.62 5.58 -13.09
N TYR A 175 -3.43 4.57 -12.74
CA TYR A 175 -3.66 4.10 -11.37
C TYR A 175 -3.80 2.59 -11.37
N PHE A 176 -3.25 1.93 -10.38
CA PHE A 176 -3.30 0.47 -10.28
C PHE A 176 -3.53 0.02 -8.85
N LYS A 177 -4.71 -0.58 -8.58
CA LYS A 177 -5.02 -1.23 -7.30
C LYS A 177 -4.60 -2.69 -7.36
N TYR A 178 -3.75 -3.10 -6.44
CA TYR A 178 -3.20 -4.45 -6.34
C TYR A 178 -3.61 -5.06 -5.02
N ASP A 179 -4.61 -5.95 -5.06
CA ASP A 179 -5.26 -6.55 -3.90
C ASP A 179 -4.46 -7.74 -3.34
N PHE A 180 -5.01 -8.48 -2.39
CA PHE A 180 -4.31 -9.57 -1.71
C PHE A 180 -5.07 -10.90 -1.72
N CYS A 181 -6.17 -11.01 -2.47
CA CYS A 181 -6.93 -12.24 -2.66
C CYS A 181 -6.06 -13.31 -3.31
N HIS A 182 -6.22 -14.57 -2.89
CA HIS A 182 -5.48 -15.74 -3.41
C HIS A 182 -3.96 -15.57 -3.41
N ASN A 183 -3.42 -14.79 -2.45
CA ASN A 183 -1.98 -14.60 -2.32
C ASN A 183 -1.28 -15.89 -1.93
N GLU A 184 -0.18 -16.18 -2.60
CA GLU A 184 0.74 -17.25 -2.21
C GLU A 184 1.94 -16.64 -1.47
N THR A 185 2.01 -16.88 -0.18
CA THR A 185 3.13 -16.42 0.66
C THR A 185 4.44 -17.04 0.19
N ILE A 186 5.48 -16.24 -0.01
CA ILE A 186 6.83 -16.71 -0.33
C ILE A 186 7.34 -17.56 0.83
N PRO A 187 7.85 -18.79 0.58
CA PRO A 187 8.35 -19.66 1.63
C PRO A 187 9.54 -19.06 2.40
N THR A 188 9.48 -19.12 3.73
CA THR A 188 10.60 -18.72 4.60
C THR A 188 11.72 -19.75 4.64
N VAL A 189 11.47 -20.95 4.12
CA VAL A 189 12.40 -22.07 4.11
C VAL A 189 13.17 -22.11 2.81
N ALA A 190 14.50 -22.25 2.90
CA ALA A 190 15.40 -22.43 1.79
C ALA A 190 15.76 -23.91 1.56
N PRO A 191 16.05 -24.37 0.32
CA PRO A 191 16.66 -25.66 0.08
C PRO A 191 18.11 -25.67 0.57
N SER A 192 18.66 -26.86 0.82
CA SER A 192 20.10 -27.04 0.92
C SER A 192 20.65 -27.25 -0.50
N LEU A 193 21.74 -26.56 -0.84
CA LEU A 193 22.34 -26.60 -2.16
C LEU A 193 23.46 -27.65 -2.23
N ILE A 194 23.55 -28.35 -3.36
CA ILE A 194 24.57 -29.36 -3.66
C ILE A 194 25.62 -28.76 -4.57
N LYS A 195 25.20 -28.24 -5.72
CA LYS A 195 26.07 -27.62 -6.72
C LYS A 195 25.29 -26.69 -7.65
N ILE A 196 26.01 -25.91 -8.44
CA ILE A 196 25.47 -25.12 -9.54
C ILE A 196 26.12 -25.57 -10.85
N LEU A 197 25.33 -25.51 -11.92
CA LEU A 197 25.80 -25.74 -13.27
C LEU A 197 25.46 -24.52 -14.12
N ILE A 198 26.36 -24.09 -15.01
CA ILE A 198 26.12 -22.95 -15.90
C ILE A 198 26.52 -23.34 -17.33
N GLY A 199 25.61 -23.06 -18.27
CA GLY A 199 25.82 -23.24 -19.69
C GLY A 199 25.00 -22.27 -20.52
N LYS A 200 25.27 -22.16 -21.80
CA LYS A 200 24.41 -21.39 -22.70
C LYS A 200 23.10 -22.12 -23.00
N PRO A 201 22.02 -21.42 -23.30
CA PRO A 201 20.78 -22.02 -23.73
C PRO A 201 21.00 -22.92 -24.97
N GLY A 202 20.64 -24.20 -24.84
CA GLY A 202 20.82 -25.20 -25.92
C GLY A 202 22.22 -25.84 -26.04
N GLU A 203 23.15 -25.46 -25.16
CA GLU A 203 24.51 -26.04 -25.09
C GLU A 203 24.72 -26.83 -23.80
N ASN A 204 25.83 -27.57 -23.73
CA ASN A 204 26.22 -28.26 -22.51
C ASN A 204 26.70 -27.26 -21.43
N ASP A 205 26.48 -27.61 -20.16
CA ASP A 205 27.06 -26.87 -19.04
C ASP A 205 28.59 -26.93 -19.09
N PHE A 206 29.27 -25.81 -18.95
CA PHE A 206 30.73 -25.69 -18.91
C PHE A 206 31.26 -25.29 -17.53
N ILE A 207 30.38 -24.86 -16.60
CA ILE A 207 30.70 -24.66 -15.19
C ILE A 207 29.95 -25.70 -14.37
N ASP A 208 30.68 -26.44 -13.53
CA ASP A 208 30.14 -27.36 -12.52
C ASP A 208 30.87 -27.08 -11.19
N MET A 209 30.18 -26.45 -10.23
CA MET A 209 30.77 -26.05 -8.96
C MET A 209 29.95 -26.56 -7.79
N TYR A 210 30.58 -27.34 -6.91
CA TYR A 210 29.95 -27.76 -5.65
C TYR A 210 29.68 -26.58 -4.72
N ALA A 211 28.51 -26.58 -4.07
CA ALA A 211 28.13 -25.55 -3.11
C ALA A 211 29.12 -25.45 -1.92
N SER A 212 29.72 -26.58 -1.51
CA SER A 212 30.75 -26.65 -0.48
C SER A 212 32.04 -25.91 -0.83
N HIS A 213 32.30 -25.64 -2.09
CA HIS A 213 33.46 -24.85 -2.55
C HIS A 213 33.17 -23.35 -2.58
N GLY A 214 31.90 -22.94 -2.47
CA GLY A 214 31.54 -21.53 -2.33
C GLY A 214 31.82 -20.98 -0.94
N ILE A 215 31.75 -19.65 -0.83
CA ILE A 215 32.01 -18.93 0.42
C ILE A 215 30.71 -18.86 1.22
N VAL A 216 30.63 -19.57 2.34
CA VAL A 216 29.50 -19.48 3.28
C VAL A 216 29.67 -18.28 4.19
N LYS A 217 28.61 -17.48 4.32
CA LYS A 217 28.58 -16.27 5.19
C LYS A 217 27.39 -16.31 6.14
N LYS A 218 27.45 -15.49 7.18
CA LYS A 218 26.42 -15.39 8.23
C LYS A 218 26.18 -16.74 8.90
N GLY A 219 24.95 -17.30 8.86
CA GLY A 219 24.59 -18.56 9.49
C GLY A 219 24.61 -19.78 8.58
N ALA A 220 25.03 -19.65 7.30
CA ALA A 220 25.11 -20.77 6.37
C ALA A 220 26.17 -21.80 6.81
N LYS A 221 25.95 -23.07 6.54
CA LYS A 221 26.79 -24.18 7.00
C LYS A 221 27.02 -25.19 5.88
N VAL A 222 28.26 -25.66 5.75
CA VAL A 222 28.60 -26.88 4.99
C VAL A 222 28.32 -28.07 5.89
N VAL A 223 27.54 -29.03 5.41
CA VAL A 223 27.12 -30.23 6.14
C VAL A 223 27.38 -31.46 5.29
N ALA A 224 27.98 -32.51 5.88
CA ALA A 224 28.18 -33.78 5.18
C ALA A 224 26.83 -34.48 4.92
N ASP A 225 26.64 -34.98 3.69
CA ASP A 225 25.51 -35.83 3.30
C ASP A 225 25.99 -36.84 2.24
N GLU A 226 26.30 -38.06 2.66
CA GLU A 226 26.82 -39.12 1.82
C GLU A 226 25.86 -39.56 0.70
N LYS A 227 24.61 -39.14 0.75
CA LYS A 227 23.58 -39.52 -0.24
C LYS A 227 23.59 -38.60 -1.48
N VAL A 228 24.36 -37.52 -1.46
CA VAL A 228 24.44 -36.57 -2.59
C VAL A 228 25.80 -36.63 -3.26
N GLU A 229 25.83 -36.23 -4.53
CA GLU A 229 27.08 -36.07 -5.26
C GLU A 229 28.02 -35.07 -4.55
N GLY A 230 29.29 -35.41 -4.42
CA GLY A 230 30.29 -34.62 -3.71
C GLY A 230 30.25 -34.74 -2.18
N GLY A 231 29.27 -35.46 -1.60
CA GLY A 231 29.23 -35.79 -0.17
C GLY A 231 28.91 -34.62 0.79
N PHE A 232 28.59 -33.44 0.28
CA PHE A 232 28.32 -32.23 1.07
C PHE A 232 27.15 -31.42 0.51
N ILE A 233 26.47 -30.71 1.43
CA ILE A 233 25.43 -29.73 1.12
C ILE A 233 25.73 -28.41 1.83
N VAL A 234 25.27 -27.29 1.28
CA VAL A 234 25.21 -26.00 2.00
C VAL A 234 23.78 -25.76 2.47
N SER A 235 23.61 -25.60 3.77
CA SER A 235 22.32 -25.46 4.44
C SER A 235 22.21 -24.12 5.20
N SER A 236 21.04 -23.89 5.85
CA SER A 236 20.78 -22.70 6.67
C SER A 236 20.82 -21.38 5.90
N LEU A 237 20.31 -21.39 4.66
CA LEU A 237 20.20 -20.20 3.80
C LEU A 237 18.89 -19.40 4.02
N CYS A 238 18.14 -19.69 5.08
CA CYS A 238 16.80 -19.15 5.33
C CYS A 238 16.79 -17.90 6.21
N GLY A 239 15.73 -17.10 6.08
CA GLY A 239 15.41 -15.97 6.97
C GLY A 239 16.46 -14.87 7.06
N GLY A 240 17.22 -14.62 6.01
CA GLY A 240 18.31 -13.63 6.00
C GLY A 240 19.51 -13.99 6.88
N LEU A 241 19.53 -15.20 7.44
CA LEU A 241 20.52 -15.65 8.42
C LEU A 241 21.73 -16.38 7.80
N GLY A 242 21.66 -16.75 6.52
CA GLY A 242 22.73 -17.47 5.84
C GLY A 242 22.85 -17.07 4.37
N GLU A 243 24.05 -17.08 3.87
CA GLU A 243 24.36 -16.75 2.48
C GLU A 243 25.43 -17.69 1.93
N LEU A 244 25.30 -18.05 0.64
CA LEU A 244 26.31 -18.74 -0.14
C LEU A 244 26.75 -17.86 -1.29
N HIS A 245 28.04 -17.64 -1.46
CA HIS A 245 28.61 -16.81 -2.52
C HIS A 245 29.54 -17.64 -3.41
N PHE A 246 29.49 -17.35 -4.71
CA PHE A 246 30.47 -17.75 -5.70
C PHE A 246 31.02 -16.48 -6.34
N ASP A 247 32.30 -16.19 -6.13
CA ASP A 247 32.90 -14.92 -6.53
C ASP A 247 33.76 -15.05 -7.82
N THR A 248 33.80 -16.26 -8.44
CA THR A 248 34.70 -16.60 -9.55
C THR A 248 33.98 -17.27 -10.71
N ILE A 249 32.77 -16.84 -11.04
CA ILE A 249 32.02 -17.36 -12.18
C ILE A 249 32.50 -16.66 -13.45
N GLU A 250 33.39 -17.29 -14.21
CA GLU A 250 33.94 -16.72 -15.44
C GLU A 250 33.18 -17.20 -16.68
N VAL A 251 32.68 -16.25 -17.49
CA VAL A 251 31.99 -16.54 -18.75
C VAL A 251 32.66 -15.83 -19.93
N PRO A 252 32.61 -16.43 -21.14
CA PRO A 252 33.37 -15.94 -22.30
C PRO A 252 32.82 -14.69 -22.96
N GLU A 253 31.53 -14.39 -22.76
CA GLU A 253 30.82 -13.23 -23.38
C GLU A 253 29.62 -12.77 -22.56
N ASP A 254 29.12 -11.56 -22.86
CA ASP A 254 27.88 -11.06 -22.32
C ASP A 254 26.68 -11.87 -22.84
N GLY A 255 25.68 -12.14 -22.01
CA GLY A 255 24.46 -12.78 -22.50
C GLY A 255 23.65 -13.52 -21.45
N GLU A 256 22.67 -14.26 -21.93
CA GLU A 256 21.83 -15.14 -21.13
C GLU A 256 22.49 -16.51 -20.97
N TYR A 257 22.41 -17.02 -19.75
CA TYR A 257 22.95 -18.33 -19.38
C TYR A 257 21.92 -19.12 -18.59
N ASN A 258 21.86 -20.43 -18.84
CA ASN A 258 21.12 -21.33 -17.96
C ASN A 258 21.93 -21.55 -16.68
N LEU A 259 21.33 -21.21 -15.54
CA LEU A 259 21.82 -21.54 -14.22
C LEU A 259 20.99 -22.68 -13.66
N THR A 260 21.57 -23.87 -13.54
CA THR A 260 20.93 -25.01 -12.91
C THR A 260 21.38 -25.14 -11.46
N ILE A 261 20.45 -25.01 -10.53
CA ILE A 261 20.67 -25.16 -9.10
C ILE A 261 20.31 -26.60 -8.73
N VAL A 262 21.31 -27.38 -8.34
CA VAL A 262 21.12 -28.74 -7.83
C VAL A 262 20.96 -28.68 -6.32
N PHE A 263 19.83 -29.18 -5.81
CA PHE A 263 19.45 -29.07 -4.41
C PHE A 263 19.06 -30.39 -3.79
N ARG A 264 19.22 -30.50 -2.46
CA ARG A 264 18.80 -31.65 -1.67
C ARG A 264 17.29 -31.72 -1.60
N LYS A 265 16.70 -32.79 -2.16
CA LYS A 265 15.28 -33.09 -1.99
C LYS A 265 14.98 -33.45 -0.53
N GLY A 266 13.83 -33.06 -0.05
CA GLY A 266 13.35 -33.41 1.29
C GLY A 266 12.31 -32.42 1.81
N GLY A 267 11.40 -32.95 2.61
CA GLY A 267 10.27 -32.20 3.13
C GLY A 267 9.17 -31.95 2.08
N ASN A 268 7.91 -32.02 2.52
CA ASN A 268 6.74 -31.79 1.66
C ASN A 268 6.31 -30.33 1.71
N ILE A 269 7.27 -29.40 1.54
CA ILE A 269 7.04 -27.95 1.59
C ILE A 269 7.68 -27.26 0.38
N LYS A 270 7.04 -26.20 -0.12
CA LYS A 270 7.65 -25.27 -1.08
C LYS A 270 8.85 -24.58 -0.41
N LYS A 271 9.88 -24.26 -1.16
CA LYS A 271 11.09 -23.57 -0.70
C LYS A 271 11.42 -22.42 -1.64
N PHE A 272 12.19 -21.47 -1.14
CA PHE A 272 12.53 -20.25 -1.87
C PHE A 272 13.96 -19.81 -1.61
N LEU A 273 14.61 -19.31 -2.64
CA LEU A 273 15.88 -18.58 -2.59
C LEU A 273 15.86 -17.41 -3.58
N VAL A 274 16.68 -16.45 -3.33
CA VAL A 274 17.09 -15.43 -4.29
C VAL A 274 18.49 -15.79 -4.79
N CYS A 275 18.68 -15.74 -6.11
CA CYS A 275 19.99 -15.69 -6.74
C CYS A 275 20.27 -14.24 -7.16
N GLN A 276 21.23 -13.59 -6.52
CA GLN A 276 21.66 -12.24 -6.90
C GLN A 276 22.95 -12.32 -7.72
N VAL A 277 22.95 -11.68 -8.88
CA VAL A 277 24.08 -11.62 -9.82
C VAL A 277 24.77 -10.26 -9.69
N ASN A 278 26.08 -10.25 -9.52
CA ASN A 278 26.95 -9.06 -9.48
C ASN A 278 26.52 -7.98 -8.49
N ASN A 279 25.90 -8.36 -7.36
CA ASN A 279 25.28 -7.46 -6.37
C ASN A 279 24.22 -6.49 -6.95
N ASP A 280 23.65 -6.83 -8.10
CA ASP A 280 22.67 -6.03 -8.83
C ASP A 280 21.38 -6.81 -9.01
N LYS A 281 21.21 -7.53 -10.08
CA LYS A 281 19.97 -8.20 -10.47
C LYS A 281 19.66 -9.42 -9.62
N GLU A 282 18.44 -9.46 -9.07
CA GLU A 282 17.90 -10.57 -8.29
C GLU A 282 16.96 -11.44 -9.12
N TYR A 283 17.09 -12.77 -8.94
CA TYR A 283 16.24 -13.78 -9.57
C TYR A 283 15.58 -14.61 -8.50
N ASP A 284 14.24 -14.64 -8.50
CA ASP A 284 13.44 -15.44 -7.57
C ASP A 284 13.44 -16.91 -7.97
N CYS A 285 13.90 -17.75 -7.08
CA CYS A 285 14.00 -19.20 -7.27
C CYS A 285 12.98 -19.93 -6.41
N TYR A 286 11.86 -20.34 -7.01
CA TYR A 286 10.81 -21.11 -6.34
C TYR A 286 11.04 -22.60 -6.53
N PHE A 287 11.28 -23.31 -5.44
CA PHE A 287 11.52 -24.75 -5.45
C PHE A 287 10.22 -25.51 -5.14
N PRO A 288 9.78 -26.42 -6.01
CA PRO A 288 8.57 -27.18 -5.78
C PRO A 288 8.73 -28.14 -4.61
N GLN A 289 7.60 -28.61 -4.08
CA GLN A 289 7.59 -29.75 -3.18
C GLN A 289 8.23 -30.94 -3.88
N SER A 290 9.20 -31.58 -3.25
CA SER A 290 9.93 -32.67 -3.86
C SER A 290 9.90 -33.92 -3.00
N LYS A 291 9.10 -34.91 -3.41
CA LYS A 291 9.22 -36.31 -3.03
C LYS A 291 9.85 -37.06 -4.20
N GLY A 292 10.77 -37.95 -3.95
CA GLY A 292 11.35 -38.73 -5.03
C GLY A 292 12.36 -39.74 -4.58
N PHE A 293 12.65 -40.72 -5.46
CA PHE A 293 13.58 -41.81 -5.19
C PHE A 293 15.04 -41.35 -5.21
N THR A 294 15.34 -40.23 -5.88
CA THR A 294 16.68 -39.63 -5.91
C THR A 294 16.82 -38.54 -4.84
N PRO A 295 18.00 -38.42 -4.21
CA PRO A 295 18.22 -37.44 -3.13
C PRO A 295 18.29 -35.99 -3.63
N ASP A 296 18.60 -35.77 -4.91
CA ASP A 296 18.80 -34.47 -5.53
C ASP A 296 17.64 -34.06 -6.45
N GLY A 297 17.43 -32.77 -6.56
CA GLY A 297 16.54 -32.11 -7.51
C GLY A 297 17.28 -31.02 -8.27
N ARG A 298 16.72 -30.57 -9.39
CA ARG A 298 17.27 -29.52 -10.22
C ARG A 298 16.23 -28.43 -10.45
N LEU A 299 16.66 -27.18 -10.33
CA LEU A 299 15.90 -25.99 -10.74
C LEU A 299 16.77 -25.22 -11.72
N GLN A 300 16.26 -24.97 -12.92
CA GLN A 300 16.96 -24.18 -13.94
C GLN A 300 16.26 -22.82 -14.07
N ILE A 301 17.06 -21.76 -14.07
CA ILE A 301 16.63 -20.39 -14.37
C ILE A 301 17.57 -19.81 -15.43
N VAL A 302 17.10 -18.77 -16.12
CA VAL A 302 17.94 -17.99 -17.04
C VAL A 302 18.45 -16.76 -16.30
N VAL A 303 19.76 -16.54 -16.33
CA VAL A 303 20.41 -15.38 -15.71
C VAL A 303 21.24 -14.62 -16.75
N THR A 304 21.32 -13.31 -16.60
CA THR A 304 22.18 -12.47 -17.45
C THR A 304 23.55 -12.33 -16.78
N LEU A 305 24.61 -12.75 -17.48
CA LEU A 305 26.00 -12.63 -17.03
C LEU A 305 26.79 -11.70 -17.96
N LYS A 306 27.84 -11.09 -17.42
CA LYS A 306 28.78 -10.23 -18.15
C LYS A 306 30.03 -11.02 -18.50
N LYS A 307 30.64 -10.73 -19.64
CA LYS A 307 31.95 -11.30 -20.02
C LYS A 307 32.97 -11.11 -18.89
N GLY A 308 33.73 -12.20 -18.60
CA GLY A 308 34.67 -12.23 -17.50
C GLY A 308 34.07 -12.75 -16.21
N VAL A 309 34.59 -12.27 -15.08
CA VAL A 309 34.22 -12.77 -13.76
C VAL A 309 32.92 -12.13 -13.26
N ASN A 310 31.98 -13.00 -12.83
CA ASN A 310 30.73 -12.64 -12.19
C ASN A 310 30.67 -13.19 -10.77
N THR A 311 29.81 -12.63 -9.96
CA THR A 311 29.49 -13.12 -8.62
C THR A 311 28.05 -13.60 -8.55
N LEU A 312 27.82 -14.72 -7.85
CA LEU A 312 26.48 -15.22 -7.54
C LEU A 312 26.33 -15.30 -6.02
N ARG A 313 25.21 -14.76 -5.49
CA ARG A 313 24.87 -14.85 -4.08
C ARG A 313 23.50 -15.52 -3.93
N PHE A 314 23.44 -16.58 -3.12
CA PHE A 314 22.21 -17.32 -2.81
C PHE A 314 21.81 -17.07 -1.36
N TYR A 315 20.56 -16.66 -1.13
CA TYR A 315 20.01 -16.39 0.19
C TYR A 315 18.49 -16.33 0.15
N ASN A 316 17.82 -16.50 1.29
CA ASN A 316 16.39 -16.24 1.40
C ASN A 316 16.17 -15.03 2.33
N PRO A 317 15.73 -13.88 1.81
CA PRO A 317 15.47 -12.69 2.63
C PRO A 317 14.18 -12.77 3.44
N VAL A 318 13.29 -13.72 3.13
CA VAL A 318 11.95 -13.81 3.70
C VAL A 318 11.97 -14.57 5.02
N ALA A 319 11.71 -13.88 6.12
CA ALA A 319 11.62 -14.46 7.46
C ALA A 319 10.19 -14.45 8.03
N SER A 320 9.28 -13.71 7.40
CA SER A 320 7.90 -13.54 7.86
C SER A 320 6.92 -13.34 6.71
N ARG A 321 5.62 -13.38 7.00
CA ARG A 321 4.56 -13.02 6.03
C ARG A 321 4.67 -11.55 5.58
N MET A 322 5.11 -10.67 6.48
CA MET A 322 5.33 -9.26 6.17
C MET A 322 6.45 -9.09 5.13
N ASP A 323 7.58 -9.80 5.28
CA ASP A 323 8.67 -9.76 4.30
C ASP A 323 8.23 -10.31 2.94
N SER A 324 7.40 -11.36 2.96
CA SER A 324 6.81 -11.91 1.73
C SER A 324 5.94 -10.87 1.01
N ALA A 325 5.00 -10.25 1.72
CA ALA A 325 4.12 -9.23 1.16
C ALA A 325 4.94 -8.04 0.63
N GLN A 326 5.86 -7.50 1.45
CA GLN A 326 6.74 -6.41 1.03
C GLN A 326 7.49 -6.75 -0.27
N ARG A 327 8.12 -7.93 -0.36
CA ARG A 327 8.88 -8.33 -1.55
C ARG A 327 8.01 -8.38 -2.80
N GLN A 328 6.82 -8.98 -2.71
CA GLN A 328 5.89 -9.10 -3.83
C GLN A 328 5.39 -7.74 -4.32
N TYR A 329 4.98 -6.85 -3.39
CA TYR A 329 4.53 -5.51 -3.75
C TYR A 329 5.66 -4.62 -4.27
N VAL A 330 6.88 -4.73 -3.72
CA VAL A 330 8.06 -4.02 -4.25
C VAL A 330 8.37 -4.48 -5.67
N LYS A 331 8.27 -5.78 -5.95
CA LYS A 331 8.46 -6.33 -7.30
C LYS A 331 7.47 -5.71 -8.29
N MET A 332 6.17 -5.73 -7.99
CA MET A 332 5.17 -5.10 -8.84
C MET A 332 5.44 -3.59 -9.02
N GLY A 333 5.73 -2.86 -7.95
CA GLY A 333 6.05 -1.43 -8.03
C GLY A 333 7.24 -1.12 -8.94
N ASN A 334 8.28 -1.96 -8.89
CA ASN A 334 9.44 -1.83 -9.78
C ASN A 334 9.07 -2.12 -11.25
N GLU A 335 8.25 -3.15 -11.50
CA GLU A 335 7.78 -3.46 -12.86
C GLU A 335 6.90 -2.34 -13.43
N LEU A 336 6.02 -1.74 -12.64
CA LEU A 336 5.21 -0.59 -13.07
C LEU A 336 6.08 0.60 -13.48
N LYS A 337 7.14 0.92 -12.71
CA LYS A 337 8.09 1.98 -13.07
C LYS A 337 8.89 1.65 -14.33
N ARG A 338 9.38 0.40 -14.44
CA ARG A 338 10.09 -0.06 -15.63
C ARG A 338 9.22 0.08 -16.88
N ALA A 339 8.02 -0.49 -16.82
CA ALA A 339 7.11 -0.55 -17.96
C ALA A 339 6.68 0.84 -18.44
N SER A 340 6.30 1.76 -17.54
CA SER A 340 5.93 3.14 -17.91
C SER A 340 7.08 3.85 -18.63
N LYS A 341 8.30 3.73 -18.09
CA LYS A 341 9.49 4.36 -18.65
C LYS A 341 9.86 3.78 -20.02
N GLU A 342 9.98 2.44 -20.10
CA GLU A 342 10.36 1.76 -21.35
C GLU A 342 9.34 1.97 -22.46
N PHE A 343 8.03 1.98 -22.12
CA PHE A 343 6.98 2.28 -23.09
C PHE A 343 7.11 3.70 -23.63
N ALA A 344 7.33 4.69 -22.77
CA ALA A 344 7.51 6.07 -23.16
C ALA A 344 8.74 6.28 -24.06
N GLU A 345 9.89 5.70 -23.66
CA GLU A 345 11.14 5.77 -24.44
C GLU A 345 10.98 5.11 -25.81
N LYS A 346 10.38 3.91 -25.89
CA LYS A 346 10.16 3.17 -27.13
C LYS A 346 9.26 3.91 -28.13
N ASN A 347 8.24 4.62 -27.62
CA ASN A 347 7.24 5.28 -28.48
C ASN A 347 7.50 6.79 -28.65
N GLY A 348 8.52 7.36 -27.99
CA GLY A 348 8.81 8.80 -28.04
C GLY A 348 7.68 9.65 -27.45
N THR A 349 6.97 9.14 -26.43
CA THR A 349 5.85 9.81 -25.77
C THR A 349 6.23 10.23 -24.35
N PRO A 350 5.52 11.21 -23.75
CA PRO A 350 5.68 11.47 -22.32
C PRO A 350 5.39 10.21 -21.49
N GLU A 351 6.18 10.00 -20.44
CA GLU A 351 5.93 8.94 -19.48
C GLU A 351 4.60 9.19 -18.75
N LYS A 352 3.80 8.13 -18.60
CA LYS A 352 2.60 8.08 -17.77
C LYS A 352 2.87 7.21 -16.54
N PRO A 353 3.40 7.78 -15.44
CA PRO A 353 3.66 7.01 -14.23
C PRO A 353 2.37 6.52 -13.61
N ILE A 354 2.37 5.29 -13.13
CA ILE A 354 1.20 4.63 -12.56
C ILE A 354 1.16 4.86 -11.05
N CYS A 355 0.11 5.50 -10.54
CA CYS A 355 -0.17 5.59 -9.10
C CYS A 355 -0.46 4.21 -8.56
N PHE A 356 0.41 3.69 -7.70
CA PHE A 356 0.33 2.32 -7.22
C PHE A 356 -0.33 2.24 -5.84
N SER A 357 -1.50 1.61 -5.78
CA SER A 357 -2.32 1.39 -4.59
C SER A 357 -2.18 -0.05 -4.09
N ILE A 358 -1.59 -0.21 -2.93
CA ILE A 358 -1.41 -1.48 -2.23
C ILE A 358 -2.66 -1.79 -1.43
N CYS A 359 -3.31 -2.93 -1.66
CA CYS A 359 -4.55 -3.31 -0.99
C CYS A 359 -4.42 -4.67 -0.28
N GLU A 360 -3.74 -4.71 0.87
CA GLU A 360 -3.60 -5.92 1.69
C GLU A 360 -4.34 -5.83 3.04
N TRP A 361 -5.34 -4.94 3.13
CA TRP A 361 -6.29 -4.77 4.25
C TRP A 361 -5.61 -4.52 5.61
N GLY A 362 -4.36 -4.06 5.64
CA GLY A 362 -3.60 -3.83 6.86
C GLY A 362 -3.04 -5.09 7.54
N ILE A 363 -3.21 -6.27 6.95
CA ILE A 363 -2.86 -7.57 7.57
C ILE A 363 -1.36 -7.66 7.87
N ASN A 364 -0.50 -7.27 6.94
CA ASN A 364 0.95 -7.33 7.09
C ASN A 364 1.56 -5.96 7.44
N GLN A 365 0.75 -5.04 8.00
CA GLN A 365 1.19 -3.71 8.47
C GLN A 365 1.84 -2.87 7.35
N PRO A 366 1.16 -2.63 6.22
CA PRO A 366 1.73 -1.97 5.04
C PRO A 366 2.24 -0.56 5.34
N TRP A 367 1.72 0.13 6.35
CA TRP A 367 2.25 1.42 6.80
C TRP A 367 3.72 1.38 7.24
N LYS A 368 4.32 0.21 7.48
CA LYS A 368 5.73 0.05 7.84
C LYS A 368 6.65 -0.07 6.63
N TRP A 369 6.16 -0.54 5.52
CA TRP A 369 6.97 -0.87 4.35
C TRP A 369 6.39 -0.38 3.01
N GLY A 370 5.09 -0.03 2.97
CA GLY A 370 4.38 0.35 1.74
C GLY A 370 5.03 1.51 1.00
N MET A 371 5.65 2.46 1.73
CA MET A 371 6.41 3.56 1.13
C MET A 371 7.59 3.12 0.24
N LYS A 372 8.03 1.85 0.33
CA LYS A 372 9.07 1.30 -0.54
C LYS A 372 8.49 0.67 -1.81
N ALA A 373 7.20 0.37 -1.80
CA ALA A 373 6.55 -0.42 -2.83
C ALA A 373 5.59 0.41 -3.70
N GLY A 374 4.87 1.39 -3.13
CA GLY A 374 3.83 2.12 -3.83
C GLY A 374 3.53 3.49 -3.23
N ASN A 375 2.49 4.16 -3.77
CA ASN A 375 2.10 5.52 -3.42
C ASN A 375 1.09 5.59 -2.28
N LEU A 376 0.29 4.54 -2.08
CA LEU A 376 -0.69 4.46 -1.00
C LEU A 376 -0.91 2.99 -0.62
N TRP A 377 -1.44 2.76 0.59
CA TRP A 377 -1.68 1.42 1.12
C TRP A 377 -2.87 1.36 2.05
N ARG A 378 -3.74 0.38 1.82
CA ARG A 378 -4.87 0.06 2.67
C ARG A 378 -4.42 -0.32 4.07
N THR A 379 -4.87 0.44 5.05
CA THR A 379 -4.54 0.25 6.48
C THR A 379 -5.57 -0.57 7.24
N THR A 380 -6.72 -0.83 6.62
CA THR A 380 -7.94 -1.30 7.26
C THR A 380 -8.62 -2.39 6.43
N PRO A 381 -9.48 -3.24 7.03
CA PRO A 381 -10.45 -4.05 6.28
C PRO A 381 -11.41 -3.15 5.49
N ASP A 382 -12.27 -3.77 4.64
CA ASP A 382 -13.20 -3.05 3.80
C ASP A 382 -14.26 -2.28 4.61
N ILE A 383 -14.48 -1.02 4.19
CA ILE A 383 -15.50 -0.16 4.76
C ILE A 383 -16.90 -0.58 4.30
N LYS A 384 -17.89 -0.33 5.18
CA LYS A 384 -19.32 -0.44 4.84
C LYS A 384 -20.01 0.89 5.07
N PRO A 385 -21.08 1.22 4.32
CA PRO A 385 -21.77 2.51 4.42
C PRO A 385 -22.65 2.61 5.68
N THR A 386 -22.04 2.44 6.84
CA THR A 386 -22.67 2.54 8.16
C THR A 386 -21.76 3.32 9.12
N TRP A 387 -22.36 4.07 10.06
CA TRP A 387 -21.63 4.82 11.09
C TRP A 387 -20.62 3.94 11.83
N ALA A 388 -21.04 2.76 12.29
CA ALA A 388 -20.17 1.87 13.06
C ALA A 388 -18.94 1.43 12.27
N SER A 389 -19.10 1.11 10.98
CA SER A 389 -17.98 0.74 10.12
C SER A 389 -17.05 1.93 9.90
N MET A 390 -17.59 3.09 9.56
CA MET A 390 -16.81 4.31 9.31
C MET A 390 -15.95 4.71 10.54
N ILE A 391 -16.53 4.68 11.73
CA ILE A 391 -15.79 4.98 12.97
C ILE A 391 -14.74 3.90 13.27
N LEU A 392 -15.02 2.64 13.02
CA LEU A 392 -14.02 1.57 13.18
C LEU A 392 -12.80 1.79 12.26
N ILE A 393 -13.03 2.10 11.01
CA ILE A 393 -12.01 2.41 10.00
C ILE A 393 -11.19 3.64 10.43
N TYR A 394 -11.88 4.71 10.85
CA TYR A 394 -11.23 5.90 11.40
C TYR A 394 -10.32 5.55 12.60
N GLU A 395 -10.80 4.75 13.55
CA GLU A 395 -10.02 4.36 14.74
C GLU A 395 -8.77 3.55 14.40
N PHE A 396 -8.78 2.76 13.34
CA PHE A 396 -7.57 2.08 12.86
C PHE A 396 -6.59 3.08 12.24
N ASN A 397 -7.05 3.97 11.38
CA ASN A 397 -6.20 4.82 10.55
C ASN A 397 -5.64 6.06 11.30
N VAL A 398 -6.42 6.67 12.18
CA VAL A 398 -6.01 7.93 12.87
C VAL A 398 -4.71 7.79 13.68
N ARG A 399 -4.38 6.57 14.11
CA ARG A 399 -3.15 6.27 14.88
C ARG A 399 -1.89 6.22 14.02
N LEU A 400 -2.05 6.16 12.71
CA LEU A 400 -0.97 5.92 11.76
C LEU A 400 -0.39 7.23 11.18
N TYR A 401 -0.70 8.38 11.77
CA TYR A 401 -0.34 9.71 11.28
C TYR A 401 1.17 9.93 10.99
N LYS A 402 2.05 9.13 11.60
CA LYS A 402 3.51 9.20 11.37
C LYS A 402 3.99 8.41 10.14
N HIS A 403 3.10 7.63 9.52
CA HIS A 403 3.46 6.70 8.47
C HIS A 403 3.04 7.18 7.07
N SER A 404 2.37 8.32 6.98
CA SER A 404 2.02 8.95 5.70
C SER A 404 2.81 10.24 5.47
N GLY A 405 2.84 10.68 4.21
CA GLY A 405 3.48 11.90 3.78
C GLY A 405 3.47 12.00 2.25
N ILE A 406 4.09 13.04 1.71
CA ILE A 406 4.10 13.33 0.27
C ILE A 406 4.49 12.08 -0.55
N GLY A 407 3.61 11.68 -1.48
CA GLY A 407 3.79 10.50 -2.33
C GLY A 407 3.63 9.14 -1.63
N SER A 408 3.14 9.13 -0.38
CA SER A 408 3.09 7.94 0.48
C SER A 408 1.92 8.06 1.46
N TRP A 409 0.75 7.48 1.14
CA TRP A 409 -0.49 7.76 1.86
C TRP A 409 -1.07 6.53 2.57
N ASN A 410 -1.52 6.72 3.81
CA ASN A 410 -2.40 5.77 4.49
C ASN A 410 -3.78 5.82 3.83
N ASP A 411 -4.28 4.68 3.40
CA ASP A 411 -5.59 4.54 2.77
C ASP A 411 -6.56 3.83 3.72
N PRO A 412 -7.54 4.55 4.30
CA PRO A 412 -8.55 3.96 5.16
C PRO A 412 -9.71 3.32 4.39
N ASP A 413 -9.61 3.19 3.08
CA ASP A 413 -10.65 2.78 2.13
C ASP A 413 -11.48 3.93 1.53
N MET A 414 -12.35 3.58 0.61
CA MET A 414 -13.16 4.48 -0.21
C MET A 414 -14.10 5.34 0.64
N LEU A 415 -14.55 6.45 0.05
CA LEU A 415 -15.60 7.28 0.59
C LEU A 415 -16.98 6.65 0.37
N GLU A 416 -17.74 6.49 1.44
CA GLU A 416 -19.14 6.07 1.44
C GLU A 416 -20.13 7.23 1.55
N VAL A 417 -19.69 8.45 1.24
CA VAL A 417 -20.51 9.67 1.31
C VAL A 417 -21.65 9.58 0.29
N GLY A 418 -22.88 9.58 0.80
CA GLY A 418 -24.08 9.41 -0.02
C GLY A 418 -24.36 7.97 -0.46
N VAL A 419 -23.68 6.98 0.15
CA VAL A 419 -23.94 5.55 -0.05
C VAL A 419 -24.58 4.97 1.22
N GLY A 420 -25.55 4.07 1.05
CA GLY A 420 -26.20 3.35 2.15
C GLY A 420 -27.03 4.25 3.08
N GLU A 421 -26.89 4.05 4.40
CA GLU A 421 -27.79 4.58 5.41
C GLU A 421 -27.19 5.74 6.26
N LEU A 422 -26.03 6.27 5.87
CA LEU A 422 -25.41 7.40 6.59
C LEU A 422 -26.31 8.64 6.53
N THR A 423 -26.59 9.24 7.69
CA THR A 423 -27.28 10.54 7.76
C THR A 423 -26.43 11.66 7.12
N MET A 424 -27.02 12.81 6.85
CA MET A 424 -26.26 13.94 6.29
C MET A 424 -25.15 14.42 7.25
N GLU A 425 -25.36 14.36 8.55
CA GLU A 425 -24.34 14.69 9.53
C GLU A 425 -23.20 13.67 9.52
N GLU A 426 -23.52 12.39 9.45
CA GLU A 426 -22.52 11.32 9.35
C GLU A 426 -21.75 11.38 8.02
N ASN A 427 -22.38 11.75 6.91
CA ASN A 427 -21.72 12.00 5.63
C ASN A 427 -20.72 13.16 5.71
N LYS A 428 -21.10 14.28 6.35
CA LYS A 428 -20.19 15.40 6.63
C LYS A 428 -19.02 14.96 7.50
N THR A 429 -19.30 14.19 8.54
CA THR A 429 -18.27 13.65 9.44
C THR A 429 -17.31 12.74 8.70
N HIS A 430 -17.82 11.82 7.90
CA HIS A 430 -17.01 10.92 7.08
C HIS A 430 -16.05 11.69 6.16
N PHE A 431 -16.58 12.62 5.38
CA PHE A 431 -15.77 13.45 4.48
C PHE A 431 -14.70 14.26 5.22
N SER A 432 -15.10 14.91 6.33
CA SER A 432 -14.18 15.69 7.17
C SER A 432 -13.03 14.87 7.74
N LEU A 433 -13.32 13.66 8.23
CA LEU A 433 -12.30 12.79 8.82
C LEU A 433 -11.31 12.30 7.75
N TRP A 434 -11.77 11.94 6.53
CA TRP A 434 -10.87 11.56 5.44
C TRP A 434 -9.97 12.72 5.04
N CYS A 435 -10.52 13.94 4.90
CA CYS A 435 -9.71 15.13 4.62
C CYS A 435 -8.69 15.44 5.73
N MET A 436 -9.09 15.33 6.99
CA MET A 436 -8.16 15.49 8.11
C MET A 436 -7.05 14.43 8.12
N MET A 437 -7.37 13.20 7.73
CA MET A 437 -6.40 12.11 7.68
C MET A 437 -5.49 12.14 6.45
N ALA A 438 -5.63 13.10 5.54
CA ALA A 438 -4.93 13.14 4.24
C ALA A 438 -5.10 11.79 3.51
N ALA A 439 -6.32 11.30 3.49
CA ALA A 439 -6.67 10.01 2.90
C ALA A 439 -7.00 10.15 1.41
N PRO A 440 -6.77 9.14 0.58
CA PRO A 440 -7.28 9.14 -0.77
C PRO A 440 -8.80 9.39 -0.78
N LEU A 441 -9.26 10.37 -1.57
CA LEU A 441 -10.69 10.67 -1.72
C LEU A 441 -11.25 9.93 -2.94
N ILE A 442 -11.49 8.64 -2.79
CA ILE A 442 -12.02 7.79 -3.85
C ILE A 442 -13.51 7.54 -3.60
N LEU A 443 -14.36 8.07 -4.47
CA LEU A 443 -15.81 7.97 -4.40
C LEU A 443 -16.29 6.56 -4.76
N GLY A 444 -17.33 6.06 -4.08
CA GLY A 444 -17.94 4.75 -4.36
C GLY A 444 -19.37 4.82 -4.88
N ASN A 445 -19.95 6.00 -5.02
CA ASN A 445 -21.37 6.18 -5.34
C ASN A 445 -21.68 6.25 -6.85
N ASP A 446 -22.95 6.07 -7.20
CA ASP A 446 -23.46 6.26 -8.56
C ASP A 446 -23.59 7.77 -8.86
N ILE A 447 -22.60 8.34 -9.50
CA ILE A 447 -22.52 9.78 -9.82
C ILE A 447 -23.64 10.22 -10.75
N ARG A 448 -24.24 9.35 -11.55
CA ARG A 448 -25.36 9.66 -12.46
C ARG A 448 -26.60 10.14 -11.69
N LYS A 449 -26.75 9.74 -10.42
CA LYS A 449 -27.84 10.19 -9.53
C LYS A 449 -27.79 11.67 -9.18
N PHE A 450 -26.69 12.36 -9.48
CA PHE A 450 -26.57 13.82 -9.33
C PHE A 450 -27.02 14.59 -10.57
N ILE A 451 -27.55 13.89 -11.57
CA ILE A 451 -28.10 14.45 -12.80
C ILE A 451 -29.60 14.13 -12.82
N LYS A 452 -30.43 15.16 -13.01
CA LYS A 452 -31.89 15.05 -13.11
C LYS A 452 -32.31 14.39 -14.42
N ASP A 453 -33.55 13.94 -14.53
CA ASP A 453 -34.09 13.30 -15.73
C ASP A 453 -34.05 14.20 -16.97
N ASP A 454 -34.11 15.52 -16.81
CA ASP A 454 -33.96 16.49 -17.89
C ASP A 454 -32.49 16.69 -18.33
N GLY A 455 -31.58 15.93 -17.71
CA GLY A 455 -30.15 15.99 -17.98
C GLY A 455 -29.43 17.13 -17.28
N THR A 456 -30.07 17.99 -16.50
CA THR A 456 -29.40 19.05 -15.74
C THR A 456 -28.78 18.50 -14.45
N VAL A 457 -27.76 19.19 -13.92
CA VAL A 457 -27.15 18.83 -12.62
C VAL A 457 -28.10 19.22 -11.50
N ASP A 458 -28.27 18.33 -10.52
CA ASP A 458 -28.97 18.63 -9.28
C ASP A 458 -28.09 19.48 -8.35
N THR A 459 -28.14 20.79 -8.54
CA THR A 459 -27.32 21.75 -7.76
C THR A 459 -27.69 21.82 -6.29
N ASP A 460 -28.90 21.37 -5.92
CA ASP A 460 -29.38 21.36 -4.54
C ASP A 460 -29.07 20.07 -3.79
N ASN A 461 -28.40 19.12 -4.47
CA ASN A 461 -28.03 17.83 -3.91
C ASN A 461 -26.97 17.99 -2.80
N LYS A 462 -27.36 17.69 -1.58
CA LYS A 462 -26.51 17.88 -0.39
C LYS A 462 -25.28 16.97 -0.37
N VAL A 463 -25.35 15.78 -0.97
CA VAL A 463 -24.19 14.89 -1.10
C VAL A 463 -23.17 15.48 -2.07
N LEU A 464 -23.61 15.98 -3.22
CA LEU A 464 -22.73 16.64 -4.17
C LEU A 464 -22.08 17.91 -3.57
N GLU A 465 -22.83 18.67 -2.74
CA GLU A 465 -22.28 19.81 -1.98
C GLU A 465 -21.15 19.39 -1.03
N ILE A 466 -21.34 18.30 -0.28
CA ILE A 466 -20.32 17.72 0.62
C ILE A 466 -19.07 17.36 -0.20
N LEU A 467 -19.22 16.58 -1.27
CA LEU A 467 -18.11 16.08 -2.09
C LEU A 467 -17.32 17.19 -2.79
N LYS A 468 -17.91 18.37 -2.94
CA LYS A 468 -17.29 19.54 -3.58
C LYS A 468 -16.89 20.64 -2.59
N ASN A 469 -16.87 20.38 -1.29
CA ASN A 469 -16.44 21.36 -0.29
C ASN A 469 -14.96 21.71 -0.49
N LYS A 470 -14.71 22.87 -1.11
CA LYS A 470 -13.37 23.33 -1.46
C LYS A 470 -12.46 23.53 -0.25
N ASN A 471 -13.02 23.94 0.88
CA ASN A 471 -12.24 24.20 2.09
C ASN A 471 -11.69 22.90 2.69
N LEU A 472 -12.50 21.84 2.74
CA LEU A 472 -12.07 20.54 3.23
C LEU A 472 -11.14 19.82 2.22
N ILE A 473 -11.42 19.92 0.91
CA ILE A 473 -10.51 19.42 -0.11
C ILE A 473 -9.14 20.09 0.00
N ALA A 474 -9.10 21.41 0.26
CA ALA A 474 -7.83 22.12 0.47
C ALA A 474 -7.05 21.64 1.71
N ILE A 475 -7.76 21.19 2.77
CA ILE A 475 -7.12 20.55 3.93
C ILE A 475 -6.53 19.19 3.55
N ASP A 476 -7.26 18.39 2.76
CA ASP A 476 -6.77 17.10 2.28
C ASP A 476 -5.56 17.24 1.38
N GLN A 477 -5.63 18.14 0.41
CA GLN A 477 -4.64 18.38 -0.63
C GLN A 477 -3.51 19.34 -0.22
N ASP A 478 -3.38 19.65 1.08
CA ASP A 478 -2.35 20.54 1.58
C ASP A 478 -0.94 20.01 1.28
N SER A 479 -0.08 20.88 0.72
CA SER A 479 1.26 20.52 0.22
C SER A 479 2.25 20.07 1.29
N LEU A 480 2.00 20.36 2.58
CA LEU A 480 2.80 19.84 3.68
C LEU A 480 2.66 18.31 3.81
N GLY A 481 1.56 17.74 3.31
CA GLY A 481 1.35 16.30 3.20
C GLY A 481 1.25 15.57 4.53
N LEU A 482 0.78 16.20 5.59
CA LEU A 482 0.68 15.60 6.92
C LEU A 482 -0.74 15.09 7.21
N GLN A 483 -0.83 13.91 7.82
CA GLN A 483 -2.08 13.39 8.37
C GLN A 483 -2.36 14.01 9.72
N ALA A 484 -3.64 14.27 10.06
CA ALA A 484 -4.02 14.77 11.38
C ALA A 484 -3.63 13.81 12.51
N LYS A 485 -3.18 14.38 13.61
CA LYS A 485 -2.93 13.71 14.89
C LYS A 485 -4.10 13.90 15.83
N ARG A 486 -4.58 12.84 16.45
CA ARG A 486 -5.52 12.91 17.57
C ARG A 486 -4.79 13.32 18.84
N ILE A 487 -5.04 14.53 19.32
CA ILE A 487 -4.43 15.09 20.54
C ILE A 487 -5.24 14.85 21.81
N PHE A 488 -6.53 14.57 21.66
CA PHE A 488 -7.43 14.25 22.77
C PHE A 488 -8.43 13.17 22.36
N THR A 489 -8.77 12.29 23.31
CA THR A 489 -9.90 11.37 23.25
C THR A 489 -10.35 10.96 24.64
N ASP A 490 -11.66 10.91 24.88
CA ASP A 490 -12.31 10.28 26.03
C ASP A 490 -13.08 9.01 25.64
N GLY A 491 -12.93 8.55 24.37
CA GLY A 491 -13.64 7.43 23.79
C GLY A 491 -14.93 7.82 23.06
N LEU A 492 -15.58 8.92 23.45
CA LEU A 492 -16.80 9.44 22.83
C LEU A 492 -16.55 10.72 22.03
N THR A 493 -15.53 11.49 22.40
CA THR A 493 -15.14 12.73 21.71
C THR A 493 -13.65 12.70 21.38
N ASP A 494 -13.29 13.24 20.22
CA ASP A 494 -11.91 13.38 19.80
C ASP A 494 -11.61 14.82 19.36
N ILE A 495 -10.36 15.25 19.58
CA ILE A 495 -9.81 16.47 18.99
C ILE A 495 -8.62 16.09 18.12
N LEU A 496 -8.69 16.47 16.85
CA LEU A 496 -7.65 16.25 15.87
C LEU A 496 -6.99 17.58 15.49
N VAL A 497 -5.69 17.53 15.24
CA VAL A 497 -4.93 18.66 14.71
C VAL A 497 -4.13 18.22 13.51
N LYS A 498 -4.13 19.04 12.46
CA LYS A 498 -3.35 18.81 11.24
C LYS A 498 -2.57 20.09 10.91
N PRO A 499 -1.23 20.06 11.01
CA PRO A 499 -0.42 21.15 10.52
C PRO A 499 -0.63 21.32 9.00
N LEU A 500 -0.72 22.55 8.57
CA LEU A 500 -0.88 22.96 7.19
C LEU A 500 0.32 23.82 6.77
N GLU A 501 0.47 23.98 5.47
CA GLU A 501 1.45 24.90 4.90
C GLU A 501 1.26 26.32 5.48
N ASN A 502 2.28 27.17 5.40
CA ASN A 502 2.31 28.53 5.92
C ASN A 502 2.14 28.63 7.45
N ASN A 503 2.46 27.59 8.20
CA ASN A 503 2.29 27.51 9.66
C ASN A 503 0.83 27.70 10.10
N GLU A 504 -0.12 27.30 9.30
CA GLU A 504 -1.52 27.23 9.65
C GLU A 504 -1.85 25.87 10.27
N LEU A 505 -3.03 25.74 10.85
CA LEU A 505 -3.48 24.54 11.54
C LEU A 505 -4.95 24.25 11.22
N ALA A 506 -5.26 23.00 10.85
CA ALA A 506 -6.64 22.54 10.92
C ALA A 506 -6.90 21.87 12.27
N VAL A 507 -8.06 22.17 12.86
CA VAL A 507 -8.57 21.56 14.10
C VAL A 507 -9.93 20.95 13.82
N CYS A 508 -10.14 19.70 14.23
CA CYS A 508 -11.41 19.01 14.10
C CYS A 508 -11.91 18.53 15.46
N PHE A 509 -13.13 18.88 15.79
CA PHE A 509 -13.90 18.35 16.93
C PHE A 509 -14.83 17.26 16.42
N LEU A 510 -14.67 16.04 16.90
CA LEU A 510 -15.49 14.89 16.54
C LEU A 510 -16.31 14.41 17.75
N ASN A 511 -17.62 14.37 17.59
CA ASN A 511 -18.54 13.77 18.55
C ASN A 511 -19.01 12.39 18.05
N LYS A 512 -18.54 11.31 18.68
CA LYS A 512 -18.92 9.94 18.36
C LYS A 512 -20.14 9.43 19.14
N SER A 513 -20.69 10.24 20.04
CA SER A 513 -21.80 9.88 20.92
C SER A 513 -23.16 10.20 20.31
N ASN A 514 -24.22 9.61 20.89
CA ASN A 514 -25.61 9.85 20.50
C ASN A 514 -26.24 11.12 21.15
N THR A 515 -25.43 11.94 21.81
CA THR A 515 -25.88 13.19 22.46
C THR A 515 -24.94 14.32 22.04
N GLU A 516 -25.49 15.53 22.04
CA GLU A 516 -24.70 16.74 21.82
C GLU A 516 -23.54 16.86 22.82
N LYS A 517 -22.40 17.39 22.39
CA LYS A 517 -21.20 17.57 23.20
C LYS A 517 -20.64 18.99 23.04
N ILE A 518 -20.22 19.56 24.16
CA ILE A 518 -19.56 20.86 24.18
C ILE A 518 -18.05 20.64 24.23
N PHE A 519 -17.34 21.20 23.26
CA PHE A 519 -15.88 21.25 23.21
C PHE A 519 -15.40 22.61 23.71
N ASN A 520 -14.30 22.61 24.45
CA ASN A 520 -13.58 23.81 24.82
C ASN A 520 -12.08 23.56 24.67
N LEU A 521 -11.47 24.19 23.67
CA LEU A 521 -10.06 24.06 23.38
C LEU A 521 -9.34 25.40 23.53
N PRO A 522 -8.67 25.65 24.66
CA PRO A 522 -7.79 26.80 24.80
C PRO A 522 -6.62 26.72 23.79
N ILE A 523 -6.38 27.81 23.06
CA ILE A 523 -5.35 27.85 22.00
C ILE A 523 -3.95 27.53 22.56
N TYR A 524 -3.64 28.00 23.78
CA TYR A 524 -2.33 27.71 24.40
C TYR A 524 -2.05 26.21 24.56
N LYS A 525 -3.09 25.35 24.66
CA LYS A 525 -2.92 23.90 24.75
C LYS A 525 -2.40 23.28 23.44
N LEU A 526 -2.68 23.91 22.29
CA LEU A 526 -2.17 23.47 21.00
C LEU A 526 -0.64 23.53 20.95
N HIS A 527 -0.04 24.59 21.50
CA HIS A 527 1.41 24.79 21.52
C HIS A 527 2.16 23.79 22.42
N ASN A 528 1.46 23.02 23.25
CA ASN A 528 2.08 21.97 24.07
C ASN A 528 2.35 20.68 23.28
N ASP A 529 1.81 20.54 22.09
CA ASP A 529 2.04 19.37 21.26
C ASP A 529 3.11 19.67 20.19
N PRO A 530 4.22 18.91 20.14
CA PRO A 530 5.31 19.16 19.21
C PRO A 530 4.92 18.93 17.74
N TYR A 531 3.75 18.37 17.47
CA TYR A 531 3.21 18.20 16.12
C TYR A 531 2.57 19.50 15.59
N VAL A 532 2.25 20.44 16.47
CA VAL A 532 1.61 21.71 16.12
C VAL A 532 2.67 22.76 15.80
N THR A 533 2.63 23.30 14.59
CA THR A 533 3.56 24.33 14.10
C THR A 533 2.98 25.76 14.14
N LEU A 534 1.76 25.93 14.67
CA LEU A 534 1.10 27.23 14.77
C LEU A 534 1.96 28.23 15.58
N PRO A 535 2.29 29.43 15.06
CA PRO A 535 3.05 30.44 15.79
C PRO A 535 2.31 30.98 17.01
N PHE A 536 3.07 31.45 18.00
CA PHE A 536 2.48 32.23 19.11
C PHE A 536 2.02 33.58 18.60
N ALA A 537 0.77 33.92 18.87
CA ALA A 537 0.17 35.21 18.53
C ALA A 537 -0.80 35.66 19.64
N LYS A 538 -1.13 36.96 19.65
CA LYS A 538 -2.17 37.49 20.54
C LYS A 538 -3.56 37.22 20.02
N GLU A 539 -3.70 37.15 18.71
CA GLU A 539 -4.95 36.93 18.01
C GLU A 539 -4.78 35.91 16.91
N PHE A 540 -5.82 35.16 16.66
CA PHE A 540 -5.88 34.16 15.60
C PHE A 540 -7.10 34.41 14.72
N GLU A 541 -6.93 34.32 13.43
CA GLU A 541 -8.03 34.19 12.48
C GLU A 541 -8.48 32.74 12.43
N VAL A 542 -9.75 32.49 12.65
CA VAL A 542 -10.34 31.16 12.68
C VAL A 542 -11.48 31.11 11.67
N THR A 543 -11.46 30.14 10.77
CA THR A 543 -12.52 29.92 9.78
C THR A 543 -13.14 28.55 10.01
N GLU A 544 -14.44 28.50 10.23
CA GLU A 544 -15.23 27.25 10.23
C GLU A 544 -15.43 26.82 8.77
N LEU A 545 -15.12 25.55 8.43
CA LEU A 545 -14.94 25.14 7.03
C LEU A 545 -16.22 24.62 6.35
N TRP A 546 -17.27 24.34 7.10
CA TRP A 546 -18.57 23.97 6.54
C TRP A 546 -19.42 25.20 6.20
N ASP A 547 -19.54 26.10 7.14
CA ASP A 547 -20.34 27.32 7.00
C ASP A 547 -19.54 28.49 6.39
N ASN A 548 -18.22 28.31 6.26
CA ASN A 548 -17.27 29.32 5.74
C ASN A 548 -17.34 30.66 6.50
N VAL A 549 -17.50 30.58 7.82
CA VAL A 549 -17.59 31.76 8.71
C VAL A 549 -16.24 31.98 9.39
N SER A 550 -15.70 33.20 9.26
CA SER A 550 -14.44 33.60 9.88
C SER A 550 -14.67 34.54 11.06
N PHE A 551 -13.87 34.38 12.10
CA PHE A 551 -13.86 35.24 13.30
C PHE A 551 -12.45 35.37 13.89
N THR A 552 -12.26 36.37 14.77
CA THR A 552 -11.00 36.52 15.50
C THR A 552 -11.12 35.91 16.88
N LEU A 553 -10.09 35.18 17.28
CA LEU A 553 -10.01 34.47 18.55
C LEU A 553 -8.75 34.87 19.32
N THR A 554 -8.85 34.97 20.65
CA THR A 554 -7.73 35.30 21.55
C THR A 554 -7.47 34.22 22.59
N ASP A 555 -8.45 33.38 22.93
CA ASP A 555 -8.37 32.49 24.09
C ASP A 555 -8.70 31.01 23.76
N ALA A 556 -9.95 30.68 23.53
CA ALA A 556 -10.40 29.31 23.35
C ALA A 556 -11.46 29.17 22.26
N ILE A 557 -11.41 28.06 21.51
CA ILE A 557 -12.53 27.63 20.64
C ILE A 557 -13.51 26.88 21.53
N THR A 558 -14.73 27.42 21.68
CA THR A 558 -15.83 26.72 22.35
C THR A 558 -16.93 26.45 21.34
N GLU A 559 -17.33 25.20 21.22
CA GLU A 559 -18.29 24.77 20.19
C GLU A 559 -19.17 23.63 20.70
N THR A 560 -20.41 23.61 20.24
CA THR A 560 -21.35 22.53 20.46
C THR A 560 -21.46 21.68 19.22
N VAL A 561 -21.16 20.38 19.33
CA VAL A 561 -21.15 19.44 18.20
C VAL A 561 -22.31 18.44 18.36
N ALA A 562 -23.13 18.35 17.32
CA ALA A 562 -24.27 17.43 17.25
C ALA A 562 -23.85 15.96 17.42
N PRO A 563 -24.79 15.04 17.74
CA PRO A 563 -24.52 13.62 17.75
C PRO A 563 -23.97 13.14 16.39
N HIS A 564 -22.93 12.31 16.40
CA HIS A 564 -22.22 11.83 15.22
C HIS A 564 -21.65 12.94 14.32
N GLY A 565 -21.57 14.16 14.84
CA GLY A 565 -21.20 15.34 14.09
C GLY A 565 -19.73 15.72 14.23
N VAL A 566 -19.35 16.71 13.44
CA VAL A 566 -18.01 17.26 13.36
C VAL A 566 -18.07 18.77 13.17
N LYS A 567 -17.07 19.48 13.73
CA LYS A 567 -16.75 20.87 13.38
C LYS A 567 -15.27 20.97 13.01
N VAL A 568 -14.98 21.62 11.88
CA VAL A 568 -13.61 21.73 11.36
C VAL A 568 -13.23 23.19 11.19
N TYR A 569 -12.11 23.57 11.72
CA TYR A 569 -11.60 24.94 11.72
C TYR A 569 -10.22 25.00 11.08
N ARG A 570 -9.97 26.06 10.31
CA ARG A 570 -8.64 26.49 9.90
C ARG A 570 -8.22 27.67 10.77
N ILE A 571 -7.02 27.61 11.34
CA ILE A 571 -6.49 28.59 12.28
C ILE A 571 -5.19 29.16 11.72
N LYS A 572 -5.09 30.48 11.76
CA LYS A 572 -3.92 31.25 11.33
C LYS A 572 -3.58 32.29 12.39
N ALA A 573 -2.30 32.44 12.71
CA ALA A 573 -1.82 33.52 13.56
C ALA A 573 -1.93 34.87 12.82
N LYS A 574 -2.42 35.92 13.54
CA LYS A 574 -2.45 37.31 13.03
C LYS A 574 -1.18 38.06 13.36
#